data_a94330ceaaafa78d81aa6f29bc3af97f
#
_entry.id   a94330ceaaafa78d81aa6f29bc3af97f
#
_cell.length_a   1.000
_cell.length_b   1.000
_cell.length_c   1.000
_cell.angle_alpha   90.00
_cell.angle_beta   90.00
_cell.angle_gamma   90.00
#
_symmetry.space_group_name_H-M   'P 1'
#
loop_
_entity.id
_entity.type
_entity.pdbx_description
1 polymer ?
#
loop_
_entity_poly.entity_id
_entity_poly.type
_entity_poly.pdbx_seq_one_letter_code
_entity_poly.pdbx_strand_id
1 'polypeptide(L)'
;HFPALHRLFGELYGGEPAVREAMLAVVKLAATSWGARPADLRALDAAREADPVFYLDAGMLGGVCYVDRYAGSLDGVRRQIPYFRELGLTYLHLMPLFASPEGNSDGGYAVSSYRDVNPALGSMAELAALARDLREAGISLVVDFIFNHTSNEHEWARKAVAGVVEDGIAYEDFYLIYPDRTMPDAYEQTTREIFPDDHAGSFVQLPDGRWIWSTFYHFQWDLNYANPAVFAAMAGEMLFLANQGVEFLRMDAVAFIWKKLGTTCESLPQAHLLLQAFNAVLRMAAPALLFKSEAIVHPDEVVTY
;
A
#
# COMPACT_ATOMS: atom_id res chain seq x y z
N HIS A 1 -12.81 -15.59 7.40
CA HIS A 1 -11.63 -15.07 6.71
C HIS A 1 -10.32 -15.61 7.27
N PHE A 2 -10.22 -15.89 8.59
CA PHE A 2 -9.00 -16.48 9.18
C PHE A 2 -8.53 -17.78 8.51
N PRO A 3 -9.40 -18.79 8.18
CA PRO A 3 -8.94 -19.98 7.46
C PRO A 3 -8.30 -19.68 6.10
N ALA A 4 -8.82 -18.68 5.38
CA ALA A 4 -8.25 -18.24 4.11
C ALA A 4 -6.86 -17.61 4.32
N LEU A 5 -6.71 -16.72 5.31
CA LEU A 5 -5.43 -16.11 5.64
C LEU A 5 -4.40 -17.18 6.03
N HIS A 6 -4.79 -18.15 6.86
CA HIS A 6 -3.89 -19.23 7.29
C HIS A 6 -3.39 -20.07 6.11
N ARG A 7 -4.28 -20.42 5.17
CA ARG A 7 -3.91 -21.14 3.95
C ARG A 7 -2.94 -20.31 3.09
N LEU A 8 -3.28 -19.04 2.84
CA LEU A 8 -2.45 -18.13 2.02
C LEU A 8 -1.06 -17.92 2.61
N PHE A 9 -0.96 -17.77 3.94
CA PHE A 9 0.33 -17.70 4.63
C PHE A 9 1.15 -18.98 4.47
N GLY A 10 0.50 -20.14 4.55
CA GLY A 10 1.16 -21.43 4.31
C GLY A 10 1.70 -21.57 2.89
N GLU A 11 0.95 -21.07 1.89
CA GLU A 11 1.35 -21.08 0.48
C GLU A 11 2.49 -20.07 0.19
N LEU A 12 2.45 -18.89 0.82
CA LEU A 12 3.47 -17.85 0.62
C LEU A 12 4.79 -18.14 1.35
N TYR A 13 4.69 -18.57 2.61
CA TYR A 13 5.83 -18.57 3.54
C TYR A 13 6.15 -19.94 4.12
N GLY A 14 5.30 -20.96 3.91
CA GLY A 14 5.48 -22.26 4.54
C GLY A 14 5.00 -22.33 5.99
N GLY A 15 5.43 -23.35 6.72
CA GLY A 15 4.95 -23.66 8.08
C GLY A 15 5.96 -23.42 9.20
N GLU A 16 7.02 -22.68 8.95
CA GLU A 16 8.09 -22.43 9.92
C GLU A 16 7.57 -21.68 11.17
N PRO A 17 8.19 -21.83 12.35
CA PRO A 17 7.79 -21.15 13.57
C PRO A 17 7.68 -19.63 13.43
N ALA A 18 8.66 -18.99 12.78
CA ALA A 18 8.66 -17.53 12.54
C ALA A 18 7.45 -17.08 11.71
N VAL A 19 7.01 -17.87 10.75
CA VAL A 19 5.82 -17.59 9.95
C VAL A 19 4.55 -17.64 10.80
N ARG A 20 4.47 -18.59 11.73
CA ARG A 20 3.34 -18.66 12.69
C ARG A 20 3.31 -17.49 13.64
N GLU A 21 4.46 -17.00 14.08
CA GLU A 21 4.56 -15.80 14.91
C GLU A 21 4.09 -14.55 14.15
N ALA A 22 4.55 -14.38 12.90
CA ALA A 22 4.12 -13.29 12.04
C ALA A 22 2.61 -13.33 11.77
N MET A 23 2.05 -14.50 11.49
CA MET A 23 0.60 -14.66 11.31
C MET A 23 -0.17 -14.31 12.61
N LEU A 24 0.34 -14.73 13.77
CA LEU A 24 -0.27 -14.36 15.06
C LEU A 24 -0.21 -12.85 15.30
N ALA A 25 0.89 -12.19 14.92
CA ALA A 25 1.01 -10.73 14.98
C ALA A 25 -0.05 -10.05 14.11
N VAL A 26 -0.26 -10.52 12.88
CA VAL A 26 -1.30 -10.01 11.96
C VAL A 26 -2.70 -10.18 12.56
N VAL A 27 -3.01 -11.33 13.14
CA VAL A 27 -4.32 -11.58 13.78
C VAL A 27 -4.55 -10.66 14.99
N LYS A 28 -3.51 -10.47 15.82
CA LYS A 28 -3.57 -9.53 16.95
C LYS A 28 -3.77 -8.08 16.46
N LEU A 29 -3.06 -7.70 15.41
CA LEU A 29 -3.19 -6.40 14.77
C LEU A 29 -4.62 -6.17 14.25
N ALA A 30 -5.19 -7.14 13.53
CA ALA A 30 -6.57 -7.09 13.05
C ALA A 30 -7.58 -6.95 14.19
N ALA A 31 -7.42 -7.72 15.27
CA ALA A 31 -8.27 -7.65 16.45
C ALA A 31 -8.18 -6.28 17.15
N THR A 32 -6.97 -5.74 17.29
CA THR A 32 -6.75 -4.42 17.89
C THR A 32 -7.37 -3.32 17.02
N SER A 33 -7.18 -3.39 15.70
CA SER A 33 -7.75 -2.43 14.75
C SER A 33 -9.28 -2.47 14.78
N TRP A 34 -9.88 -3.66 14.78
CA TRP A 34 -11.33 -3.81 14.94
C TRP A 34 -11.82 -3.24 16.27
N GLY A 35 -11.11 -3.50 17.37
CA GLY A 35 -11.43 -2.93 18.68
C GLY A 35 -11.45 -1.40 18.69
N ALA A 36 -10.53 -0.78 17.99
CA ALA A 36 -10.38 0.67 17.85
C ALA A 36 -11.25 1.31 16.74
N ARG A 37 -11.92 0.49 15.91
CA ARG A 37 -12.65 0.98 14.75
C ARG A 37 -13.83 1.86 15.15
N PRO A 38 -13.98 3.10 14.61
CA PRO A 38 -15.08 4.01 14.88
C PRO A 38 -16.46 3.40 14.63
N ALA A 39 -17.46 3.80 15.41
CA ALA A 39 -18.81 3.22 15.34
C ALA A 39 -19.50 3.45 13.98
N ASP A 40 -19.31 4.62 13.39
CA ASP A 40 -19.82 4.96 12.04
C ASP A 40 -19.18 4.08 10.95
N LEU A 41 -17.87 3.77 11.08
CA LEU A 41 -17.21 2.86 10.16
C LEU A 41 -17.64 1.41 10.36
N ARG A 42 -17.94 0.97 11.58
CA ARG A 42 -18.56 -0.35 11.82
C ARG A 42 -19.96 -0.46 11.22
N ALA A 43 -20.74 0.64 11.24
CA ALA A 43 -22.02 0.68 10.56
C ALA A 43 -21.88 0.57 9.03
N LEU A 44 -20.86 1.23 8.47
CA LEU A 44 -20.51 1.10 7.05
C LEU A 44 -20.07 -0.33 6.71
N ASP A 45 -19.27 -0.97 7.59
CA ASP A 45 -18.84 -2.37 7.42
C ASP A 45 -20.06 -3.29 7.29
N ALA A 46 -21.02 -3.18 8.21
CA ALA A 46 -22.22 -3.99 8.19
C ALA A 46 -23.10 -3.74 6.94
N ALA A 47 -23.19 -2.49 6.48
CA ALA A 47 -23.92 -2.14 5.27
C ALA A 47 -23.30 -2.76 4.02
N ARG A 48 -21.97 -2.71 3.89
CA ARG A 48 -21.25 -3.27 2.73
C ARG A 48 -21.17 -4.80 2.76
N GLU A 49 -21.14 -5.41 3.93
CA GLU A 49 -21.26 -6.86 4.06
C GLU A 49 -22.64 -7.37 3.63
N ALA A 50 -23.70 -6.57 3.83
CA ALA A 50 -25.04 -6.88 3.36
C ALA A 50 -25.22 -6.69 1.84
N ASP A 51 -24.42 -5.83 1.22
CA ASP A 51 -24.37 -5.60 -0.24
C ASP A 51 -22.90 -5.65 -0.73
N PRO A 52 -22.32 -6.84 -0.87
CA PRO A 52 -20.91 -6.99 -1.18
C PRO A 52 -20.52 -6.59 -2.61
N VAL A 53 -21.50 -6.26 -3.44
CA VAL A 53 -21.32 -5.87 -4.85
C VAL A 53 -21.73 -4.43 -5.14
N PHE A 54 -21.96 -3.62 -4.12
CA PHE A 54 -22.39 -2.21 -4.25
C PHE A 54 -21.56 -1.41 -5.25
N TYR A 55 -20.26 -1.73 -5.38
CA TYR A 55 -19.32 -1.06 -6.29
C TYR A 55 -19.53 -1.41 -7.77
N LEU A 56 -20.37 -2.39 -8.08
CA LEU A 56 -20.78 -2.75 -9.45
C LEU A 56 -22.05 -2.00 -9.91
N ASP A 57 -22.62 -1.15 -9.05
CA ASP A 57 -23.79 -0.34 -9.41
C ASP A 57 -23.45 0.58 -10.59
N ALA A 58 -24.34 0.65 -11.56
CA ALA A 58 -24.21 1.54 -12.72
C ALA A 58 -24.21 3.04 -12.36
N GLY A 59 -24.64 3.39 -11.14
CA GLY A 59 -24.56 4.74 -10.58
C GLY A 59 -23.17 5.13 -10.04
N MET A 60 -22.21 4.21 -10.00
CA MET A 60 -20.85 4.51 -9.53
C MET A 60 -20.12 5.43 -10.53
N LEU A 61 -19.89 6.67 -10.11
CA LEU A 61 -19.15 7.68 -10.87
C LEU A 61 -17.98 8.21 -10.03
N GLY A 62 -16.75 8.11 -10.56
CA GLY A 62 -15.54 8.53 -9.87
C GLY A 62 -14.95 9.84 -10.38
N GLY A 63 -14.39 10.61 -9.46
CA GLY A 63 -13.47 11.70 -9.76
C GLY A 63 -12.07 11.40 -9.26
N VAL A 64 -11.05 11.99 -9.91
CA VAL A 64 -9.65 11.90 -9.49
C VAL A 64 -8.99 13.26 -9.54
N CYS A 65 -8.22 13.62 -8.51
CA CYS A 65 -7.44 14.86 -8.52
C CYS A 65 -6.23 14.79 -7.57
N TYR A 66 -5.23 15.62 -7.85
CA TYR A 66 -4.23 16.03 -6.88
C TYR A 66 -4.82 17.13 -5.98
N VAL A 67 -4.62 17.00 -4.66
CA VAL A 67 -5.17 17.93 -3.65
C VAL A 67 -4.67 19.36 -3.88
N ASP A 68 -3.35 19.52 -4.05
CA ASP A 68 -2.70 20.82 -4.25
C ASP A 68 -3.16 21.52 -5.54
N ARG A 69 -3.21 20.77 -6.64
CA ARG A 69 -3.55 21.30 -7.97
C ARG A 69 -5.01 21.65 -8.12
N TYR A 70 -5.90 20.91 -7.42
CA TYR A 70 -7.32 21.11 -7.52
C TYR A 70 -7.86 22.15 -6.54
N ALA A 71 -7.47 22.08 -5.27
CA ALA A 71 -8.06 22.87 -4.20
C ALA A 71 -7.05 23.43 -3.17
N GLY A 72 -5.76 23.20 -3.39
CA GLY A 72 -4.64 23.68 -2.56
C GLY A 72 -4.42 22.90 -1.27
N SER A 73 -5.46 22.36 -0.65
CA SER A 73 -5.39 21.63 0.62
C SER A 73 -6.56 20.67 0.80
N LEU A 74 -6.49 19.77 1.78
CA LEU A 74 -7.60 18.88 2.16
C LEU A 74 -8.85 19.66 2.57
N ASP A 75 -8.70 20.77 3.30
CA ASP A 75 -9.82 21.65 3.63
C ASP A 75 -10.39 22.34 2.37
N GLY A 76 -9.54 22.67 1.39
CA GLY A 76 -9.98 23.13 0.08
C GLY A 76 -10.84 22.10 -0.66
N VAL A 77 -10.41 20.83 -0.68
CA VAL A 77 -11.21 19.73 -1.25
C VAL A 77 -12.53 19.56 -0.52
N ARG A 78 -12.51 19.64 0.81
CA ARG A 78 -13.71 19.54 1.67
C ARG A 78 -14.77 20.59 1.29
N ARG A 79 -14.36 21.82 0.98
CA ARG A 79 -15.27 22.90 0.50
C ARG A 79 -15.90 22.60 -0.86
N GLN A 80 -15.33 21.69 -1.66
CA GLN A 80 -15.88 21.29 -2.97
C GLN A 80 -16.91 20.16 -2.89
N ILE A 81 -17.20 19.59 -1.73
CA ILE A 81 -18.18 18.50 -1.59
C ILE A 81 -19.55 18.83 -2.22
N PRO A 82 -20.12 20.05 -2.06
CA PRO A 82 -21.37 20.39 -2.75
C PRO A 82 -21.28 20.27 -4.28
N TYR A 83 -20.16 20.69 -4.86
CA TYR A 83 -19.91 20.57 -6.30
C TYR A 83 -19.75 19.10 -6.74
N PHE A 84 -19.06 18.29 -5.97
CA PHE A 84 -18.94 16.85 -6.26
C PHE A 84 -20.29 16.15 -6.24
N ARG A 85 -21.18 16.52 -5.33
CA ARG A 85 -22.56 16.04 -5.31
C ARG A 85 -23.36 16.48 -6.54
N GLU A 86 -23.21 17.73 -6.97
CA GLU A 86 -23.84 18.25 -8.18
C GLU A 86 -23.38 17.49 -9.43
N LEU A 87 -22.08 17.12 -9.50
CA LEU A 87 -21.54 16.26 -10.54
C LEU A 87 -22.03 14.81 -10.47
N GLY A 88 -22.63 14.38 -9.37
CA GLY A 88 -23.06 13.00 -9.14
C GLY A 88 -21.94 12.04 -8.79
N LEU A 89 -20.81 12.53 -8.25
CA LEU A 89 -19.71 11.66 -7.82
C LEU A 89 -20.16 10.77 -6.65
N THR A 90 -19.80 9.50 -6.71
CA THR A 90 -19.98 8.48 -5.66
C THR A 90 -18.67 8.04 -5.05
N TYR A 91 -17.54 8.33 -5.69
CA TYR A 91 -16.22 8.20 -5.09
C TYR A 91 -15.26 9.28 -5.59
N LEU A 92 -14.33 9.69 -4.71
CA LEU A 92 -13.28 10.66 -5.01
C LEU A 92 -11.92 10.04 -4.73
N HIS A 93 -11.10 9.91 -5.75
CA HIS A 93 -9.72 9.45 -5.65
C HIS A 93 -8.79 10.67 -5.52
N LEU A 94 -8.16 10.78 -4.35
CA LEU A 94 -7.08 11.72 -4.12
C LEU A 94 -5.76 11.04 -4.46
N MET A 95 -5.03 11.61 -5.43
CA MET A 95 -3.68 11.19 -5.80
C MET A 95 -2.74 11.29 -4.59
N PRO A 96 -1.52 10.71 -4.62
CA PRO A 96 -0.71 10.53 -3.42
C PRO A 96 -0.63 11.78 -2.54
N LEU A 97 -0.96 11.61 -1.27
CA LEU A 97 -1.13 12.71 -0.31
C LEU A 97 -0.35 12.51 1.00
N PHE A 98 0.30 11.35 1.17
CA PHE A 98 1.06 11.07 2.39
C PHE A 98 2.41 11.79 2.39
N ALA A 99 3.06 11.80 3.56
CA ALA A 99 4.37 12.42 3.70
C ALA A 99 5.38 11.78 2.73
N SER A 100 6.09 12.63 2.02
CA SER A 100 7.13 12.27 1.05
C SER A 100 8.28 13.29 1.14
N PRO A 101 9.50 12.94 0.73
CA PRO A 101 10.63 13.86 0.76
C PRO A 101 10.41 15.08 -0.13
N GLU A 102 10.98 16.20 0.27
CA GLU A 102 11.07 17.36 -0.59
C GLU A 102 12.05 17.07 -1.76
N GLY A 103 11.61 17.29 -2.98
CA GLY A 103 12.41 17.03 -4.20
C GLY A 103 12.25 15.59 -4.72
N ASN A 104 12.70 14.58 -3.96
CA ASN A 104 12.66 13.17 -4.35
C ASN A 104 11.33 12.51 -3.94
N SER A 105 10.22 13.07 -4.39
CA SER A 105 8.87 12.62 -4.00
C SER A 105 8.16 11.79 -5.06
N ASP A 106 8.54 11.90 -6.32
CA ASP A 106 7.80 11.29 -7.44
C ASP A 106 6.30 11.61 -7.38
N GLY A 107 5.94 12.89 -7.21
CA GLY A 107 4.54 13.29 -7.09
C GLY A 107 3.83 12.73 -5.84
N GLY A 108 4.58 12.28 -4.83
CA GLY A 108 4.08 11.69 -3.60
C GLY A 108 4.14 10.16 -3.56
N TYR A 109 4.58 9.50 -4.65
CA TYR A 109 4.72 8.04 -4.69
C TYR A 109 5.92 7.52 -3.89
N ALA A 110 6.90 8.36 -3.52
CA ALA A 110 7.98 8.01 -2.59
C ALA A 110 7.54 8.29 -1.14
N VAL A 111 6.76 7.40 -0.55
CA VAL A 111 6.17 7.58 0.78
C VAL A 111 7.25 7.47 1.87
N SER A 112 7.36 8.50 2.71
CA SER A 112 8.21 8.49 3.91
C SER A 112 7.45 8.21 5.21
N SER A 113 6.11 8.35 5.21
CA SER A 113 5.22 7.94 6.30
C SER A 113 3.80 7.75 5.78
N TYR A 114 3.17 6.62 6.09
CA TYR A 114 1.74 6.36 5.80
C TYR A 114 0.82 6.96 6.87
N ARG A 115 1.38 7.41 8.00
CA ARG A 115 0.62 7.94 9.15
C ARG A 115 0.56 9.45 9.17
N ASP A 116 1.28 10.08 8.27
CA ASP A 116 1.31 11.53 8.13
C ASP A 116 0.89 11.94 6.72
N VAL A 117 0.02 12.93 6.63
CA VAL A 117 -0.25 13.64 5.38
C VAL A 117 0.90 14.60 5.09
N ASN A 118 1.20 14.85 3.82
CA ASN A 118 2.13 15.89 3.42
C ASN A 118 1.70 17.23 4.06
N PRO A 119 2.55 17.87 4.87
CA PRO A 119 2.19 19.08 5.62
C PRO A 119 1.68 20.25 4.75
N ALA A 120 2.09 20.28 3.47
CA ALA A 120 1.60 21.28 2.52
C ALA A 120 0.12 21.06 2.14
N LEU A 121 -0.41 19.84 2.29
CA LEU A 121 -1.78 19.49 1.95
C LEU A 121 -2.72 19.53 3.15
N GLY A 122 -2.19 19.29 4.36
CA GLY A 122 -2.96 19.24 5.59
C GLY A 122 -2.42 18.23 6.60
N SER A 123 -3.30 17.68 7.43
CA SER A 123 -2.99 16.74 8.50
C SER A 123 -3.83 15.46 8.39
N MET A 124 -3.44 14.41 9.11
CA MET A 124 -4.23 13.17 9.19
C MET A 124 -5.62 13.41 9.81
N ALA A 125 -5.74 14.35 10.75
CA ALA A 125 -7.02 14.73 11.34
C ALA A 125 -7.96 15.40 10.29
N GLU A 126 -7.39 16.22 9.40
CA GLU A 126 -8.15 16.84 8.30
C GLU A 126 -8.55 15.79 7.25
N LEU A 127 -7.70 14.81 6.96
CA LEU A 127 -8.05 13.68 6.10
C LEU A 127 -9.21 12.87 6.67
N ALA A 128 -9.17 12.54 7.97
CA ALA A 128 -10.25 11.82 8.63
C ALA A 128 -11.56 12.62 8.66
N ALA A 129 -11.48 13.95 8.83
CA ALA A 129 -12.65 14.84 8.75
C ALA A 129 -13.22 14.89 7.32
N LEU A 130 -12.37 15.02 6.30
CA LEU A 130 -12.78 14.98 4.89
C LEU A 130 -13.43 13.63 4.55
N ALA A 131 -12.84 12.51 4.97
CA ALA A 131 -13.39 11.17 4.75
C ALA A 131 -14.81 11.02 5.32
N ARG A 132 -15.03 11.53 6.53
CA ARG A 132 -16.35 11.52 7.16
C ARG A 132 -17.36 12.37 6.37
N ASP A 133 -17.00 13.60 6.03
CA ASP A 133 -17.90 14.53 5.34
C ASP A 133 -18.22 14.04 3.91
N LEU A 134 -17.25 13.44 3.20
CA LEU A 134 -17.49 12.78 1.91
C LEU A 134 -18.48 11.62 2.08
N ARG A 135 -18.30 10.76 3.08
CA ARG A 135 -19.19 9.62 3.34
C ARG A 135 -20.61 10.08 3.69
N GLU A 136 -20.78 11.14 4.50
CA GLU A 136 -22.08 11.76 4.78
C GLU A 136 -22.73 12.34 3.51
N ALA A 137 -21.93 12.73 2.52
CA ALA A 137 -22.39 13.18 1.22
C ALA A 137 -22.65 12.04 0.21
N GLY A 138 -22.44 10.77 0.60
CA GLY A 138 -22.56 9.59 -0.27
C GLY A 138 -21.36 9.37 -1.20
N ILE A 139 -20.20 9.93 -0.88
CA ILE A 139 -18.98 9.87 -1.70
C ILE A 139 -17.91 9.09 -0.93
N SER A 140 -17.44 7.98 -1.48
CA SER A 140 -16.37 7.17 -0.89
C SER A 140 -15.00 7.79 -1.15
N LEU A 141 -14.15 7.87 -0.13
CA LEU A 141 -12.77 8.32 -0.29
C LEU A 141 -11.87 7.19 -0.78
N VAL A 142 -11.13 7.45 -1.87
CA VAL A 142 -10.06 6.60 -2.40
C VAL A 142 -8.73 7.31 -2.22
N VAL A 143 -7.71 6.59 -1.74
CA VAL A 143 -6.32 7.11 -1.70
C VAL A 143 -5.36 6.10 -2.33
N ASP A 144 -4.24 6.61 -2.87
CA ASP A 144 -3.15 5.74 -3.29
C ASP A 144 -2.51 5.06 -2.08
N PHE A 145 -2.24 3.77 -2.23
CA PHE A 145 -1.50 2.97 -1.26
C PHE A 145 -0.29 2.35 -1.94
N ILE A 146 0.83 3.02 -1.76
CA ILE A 146 2.11 2.63 -2.32
C ILE A 146 2.69 1.56 -1.40
N PHE A 147 2.71 0.31 -1.82
CA PHE A 147 3.12 -0.80 -0.97
C PHE A 147 4.17 -1.72 -1.59
N ASN A 148 4.54 -1.49 -2.88
CA ASN A 148 5.70 -2.16 -3.47
C ASN A 148 7.02 -1.63 -2.90
N HIS A 149 7.10 -0.34 -2.57
CA HIS A 149 8.31 0.35 -2.15
C HIS A 149 8.01 1.44 -1.13
N THR A 150 9.05 1.93 -0.48
CA THR A 150 9.01 3.16 0.32
C THR A 150 10.04 4.14 -0.21
N SER A 151 9.95 5.40 0.22
CA SER A 151 11.08 6.32 0.11
C SER A 151 12.28 5.81 0.90
N ASN A 152 13.50 6.10 0.43
CA ASN A 152 14.73 5.91 1.18
C ASN A 152 14.77 6.74 2.49
N GLU A 153 13.87 7.71 2.66
CA GLU A 153 13.68 8.48 3.89
C GLU A 153 12.61 7.90 4.82
N HIS A 154 11.96 6.80 4.46
CA HIS A 154 11.04 6.10 5.36
C HIS A 154 11.77 5.60 6.61
N GLU A 155 11.09 5.59 7.76
CA GLU A 155 11.68 5.11 9.02
C GLU A 155 12.28 3.70 8.86
N TRP A 156 11.60 2.79 8.18
CA TRP A 156 12.10 1.43 7.94
C TRP A 156 13.38 1.43 7.10
N ALA A 157 13.45 2.28 6.07
CA ALA A 157 14.62 2.40 5.22
C ALA A 157 15.84 2.93 5.99
N ARG A 158 15.63 3.95 6.82
CA ARG A 158 16.69 4.51 7.69
C ARG A 158 17.17 3.47 8.70
N LYS A 159 16.26 2.71 9.32
CA LYS A 159 16.60 1.62 10.25
C LYS A 159 17.33 0.49 9.54
N ALA A 160 16.95 0.13 8.31
CA ALA A 160 17.61 -0.89 7.50
C ALA A 160 19.08 -0.55 7.24
N VAL A 161 19.36 0.66 6.78
CA VAL A 161 20.74 1.13 6.54
C VAL A 161 21.56 1.19 7.82
N ALA A 162 20.94 1.57 8.93
CA ALA A 162 21.57 1.63 10.25
C ALA A 162 21.75 0.27 10.93
N GLY A 163 21.26 -0.83 10.33
CA GLY A 163 21.35 -2.18 10.90
C GLY A 163 20.55 -2.36 12.20
N VAL A 164 19.43 -1.64 12.34
CA VAL A 164 18.60 -1.70 13.55
C VAL A 164 17.82 -3.00 13.62
N VAL A 165 17.82 -3.60 14.82
CA VAL A 165 16.98 -4.76 15.18
C VAL A 165 16.10 -4.36 16.35
N GLU A 166 14.78 -4.47 16.20
CA GLU A 166 13.78 -4.17 17.24
C GLU A 166 12.83 -5.37 17.40
N ASP A 167 12.59 -5.81 18.61
CA ASP A 167 11.69 -6.93 18.91
C ASP A 167 12.00 -8.22 18.12
N GLY A 168 13.27 -8.43 17.80
CA GLY A 168 13.73 -9.57 16.99
C GLY A 168 13.56 -9.41 15.48
N ILE A 169 13.11 -8.24 15.02
CA ILE A 169 12.93 -7.89 13.61
C ILE A 169 14.14 -7.08 13.15
N ALA A 170 14.89 -7.61 12.18
CA ALA A 170 15.96 -6.88 11.51
C ALA A 170 15.35 -6.05 10.35
N TYR A 171 15.46 -4.72 10.42
CA TYR A 171 14.89 -3.85 9.36
C TYR A 171 15.64 -3.98 8.03
N GLU A 172 16.88 -4.44 8.03
CA GLU A 172 17.60 -4.77 6.79
C GLU A 172 16.84 -5.78 5.94
N ASP A 173 16.18 -6.77 6.58
CA ASP A 173 15.39 -7.80 5.91
C ASP A 173 14.05 -7.27 5.35
N PHE A 174 13.69 -6.01 5.62
CA PHE A 174 12.50 -5.37 5.01
C PHE A 174 12.74 -5.02 3.56
N TYR A 175 13.98 -4.94 3.13
CA TYR A 175 14.38 -4.60 1.77
C TYR A 175 15.25 -5.71 1.17
N LEU A 176 15.45 -5.65 -0.13
CA LEU A 176 16.31 -6.58 -0.85
C LEU A 176 17.69 -5.93 -0.99
N ILE A 177 18.53 -6.13 0.03
CA ILE A 177 19.88 -5.56 0.12
C ILE A 177 20.91 -6.67 -0.08
N TYR A 178 21.90 -6.43 -0.93
CA TYR A 178 22.94 -7.39 -1.29
C TYR A 178 24.35 -6.78 -1.07
N PRO A 179 25.32 -7.59 -0.63
CA PRO A 179 26.67 -7.09 -0.30
C PRO A 179 27.45 -6.66 -1.54
N ASP A 180 27.13 -7.22 -2.72
CA ASP A 180 27.81 -6.96 -3.99
C ASP A 180 26.85 -7.15 -5.18
N ARG A 181 27.38 -7.08 -6.42
CA ARG A 181 26.60 -7.21 -7.68
C ARG A 181 26.23 -8.64 -8.06
N THR A 182 26.69 -9.67 -7.33
CA THR A 182 26.46 -11.08 -7.71
C THR A 182 24.95 -11.40 -7.87
N MET A 183 24.17 -11.07 -6.87
CA MET A 183 22.72 -11.29 -6.95
C MET A 183 21.99 -10.24 -7.81
N PRO A 184 22.28 -8.95 -7.70
CA PRO A 184 21.75 -7.95 -8.63
C PRO A 184 21.93 -8.33 -10.10
N ASP A 185 23.15 -8.65 -10.53
CA ASP A 185 23.43 -9.04 -11.92
C ASP A 185 22.66 -10.31 -12.35
N ALA A 186 22.47 -11.26 -11.43
CA ALA A 186 21.68 -12.45 -11.71
C ALA A 186 20.18 -12.16 -11.90
N TYR A 187 19.61 -11.23 -11.13
CA TYR A 187 18.23 -10.79 -11.32
C TYR A 187 18.06 -9.98 -12.62
N GLU A 188 18.97 -9.08 -12.91
CA GLU A 188 18.92 -8.20 -14.08
C GLU A 188 19.04 -8.96 -15.43
N GLN A 189 19.41 -10.25 -15.42
CA GLN A 189 19.32 -11.09 -16.61
C GLN A 189 17.89 -11.35 -17.08
N THR A 190 16.89 -11.20 -16.22
CA THR A 190 15.50 -11.54 -16.52
C THR A 190 14.51 -10.42 -16.22
N THR A 191 14.90 -9.43 -15.41
CA THR A 191 14.09 -8.23 -15.15
C THR A 191 14.29 -7.20 -16.25
N ARG A 192 13.31 -6.34 -16.43
CA ARG A 192 13.41 -5.18 -17.34
C ARG A 192 13.61 -3.90 -16.54
N GLU A 193 14.29 -2.96 -17.13
CA GLU A 193 14.38 -1.59 -16.62
C GLU A 193 13.03 -0.88 -16.79
N ILE A 194 12.55 -0.22 -15.76
CA ILE A 194 11.30 0.54 -15.80
C ILE A 194 11.57 2.02 -16.04
N PHE A 195 12.52 2.61 -15.32
CA PHE A 195 12.92 4.02 -15.47
C PHE A 195 14.43 4.15 -15.81
N PRO A 196 14.85 3.75 -17.01
CA PRO A 196 16.27 3.75 -17.40
C PRO A 196 16.91 5.15 -17.39
N ASP A 197 16.11 6.22 -17.48
CA ASP A 197 16.59 7.61 -17.43
C ASP A 197 17.01 8.04 -16.02
N ASP A 198 16.52 7.36 -14.97
CA ASP A 198 16.90 7.63 -13.57
C ASP A 198 18.19 6.87 -13.20
N HIS A 199 18.19 5.56 -13.38
CA HIS A 199 19.34 4.69 -13.14
C HIS A 199 19.29 3.44 -14.00
N ALA A 200 20.44 2.84 -14.25
CA ALA A 200 20.54 1.60 -15.00
C ALA A 200 20.22 0.40 -14.12
N GLY A 201 19.46 -0.55 -14.66
CA GLY A 201 19.06 -1.78 -13.98
C GLY A 201 17.94 -1.58 -12.95
N SER A 202 17.87 -2.49 -12.00
CA SER A 202 16.87 -2.49 -10.92
C SER A 202 17.49 -2.33 -9.53
N PHE A 203 18.76 -1.93 -9.46
CA PHE A 203 19.48 -1.79 -8.19
C PHE A 203 20.30 -0.51 -8.15
N VAL A 204 20.35 0.11 -6.98
CA VAL A 204 21.20 1.26 -6.69
C VAL A 204 22.21 0.94 -5.60
N GLN A 205 23.40 1.57 -5.70
CA GLN A 205 24.45 1.35 -4.71
C GLN A 205 24.25 2.27 -3.51
N LEU A 206 24.28 1.68 -2.31
CA LEU A 206 24.29 2.41 -1.05
C LEU A 206 25.68 3.01 -0.78
N PRO A 207 25.77 4.05 0.07
CA PRO A 207 27.05 4.68 0.40
C PRO A 207 28.10 3.75 1.04
N ASP A 208 27.67 2.64 1.65
CA ASP A 208 28.54 1.62 2.25
C ASP A 208 29.00 0.54 1.25
N GLY A 209 28.58 0.63 -0.02
CA GLY A 209 28.97 -0.26 -1.10
C GLY A 209 27.97 -1.41 -1.35
N ARG A 210 27.01 -1.64 -0.47
CA ARG A 210 25.92 -2.62 -0.68
C ARG A 210 25.00 -2.14 -1.81
N TRP A 211 24.18 -3.03 -2.34
CA TRP A 211 23.21 -2.78 -3.40
C TRP A 211 21.81 -3.05 -2.91
N ILE A 212 20.87 -2.13 -3.19
CA ILE A 212 19.46 -2.25 -2.81
C ILE A 212 18.57 -2.26 -4.04
N TRP A 213 17.49 -3.06 -4.00
CA TRP A 213 16.51 -3.10 -5.07
C TRP A 213 15.71 -1.80 -5.17
N SER A 214 15.63 -1.24 -6.36
CA SER A 214 14.92 -0.02 -6.69
C SER A 214 14.32 -0.18 -8.10
N THR A 215 13.06 -0.61 -8.17
CA THR A 215 12.38 -0.88 -9.44
C THR A 215 12.13 0.41 -10.24
N PHE A 216 11.82 1.51 -9.56
CA PHE A 216 11.41 2.78 -10.16
C PHE A 216 12.52 3.83 -10.04
N TYR A 217 12.38 4.84 -9.17
CA TYR A 217 13.43 5.83 -8.94
C TYR A 217 14.45 5.36 -7.90
N HIS A 218 15.69 5.81 -8.01
CA HIS A 218 16.80 5.46 -7.10
C HIS A 218 16.50 5.70 -5.61
N PHE A 219 15.54 6.55 -5.29
CA PHE A 219 15.10 6.85 -3.92
C PHE A 219 13.86 6.06 -3.49
N GLN A 220 13.32 5.16 -4.33
CA GLN A 220 12.18 4.29 -4.04
C GLN A 220 12.69 2.85 -3.87
N TRP A 221 12.78 2.37 -2.63
CA TRP A 221 13.38 1.07 -2.31
C TRP A 221 12.31 0.00 -2.14
N ASP A 222 12.45 -1.08 -2.89
CA ASP A 222 11.46 -2.16 -2.95
C ASP A 222 11.45 -2.98 -1.65
N LEU A 223 10.23 -3.24 -1.17
CA LEU A 223 9.99 -4.03 0.02
C LEU A 223 10.13 -5.53 -0.26
N ASN A 224 10.69 -6.25 0.71
CA ASN A 224 10.91 -7.69 0.65
C ASN A 224 9.71 -8.47 1.22
N TYR A 225 8.69 -8.72 0.41
CA TYR A 225 7.53 -9.50 0.85
C TYR A 225 7.79 -11.00 1.03
N ALA A 226 8.98 -11.51 0.73
CA ALA A 226 9.37 -12.85 1.18
C ALA A 226 9.57 -12.90 2.71
N ASN A 227 9.73 -11.73 3.35
CA ASN A 227 9.73 -11.59 4.81
C ASN A 227 8.30 -11.33 5.32
N PRO A 228 7.68 -12.25 6.09
CA PRO A 228 6.32 -12.07 6.60
C PRO A 228 6.18 -10.89 7.58
N ALA A 229 7.27 -10.37 8.17
CA ALA A 229 7.23 -9.17 9.01
C ALA A 229 6.89 -7.92 8.19
N VAL A 230 7.32 -7.85 6.93
CA VAL A 230 6.96 -6.78 5.99
C VAL A 230 5.46 -6.79 5.70
N PHE A 231 4.89 -7.98 5.48
CA PHE A 231 3.43 -8.12 5.33
C PHE A 231 2.70 -7.61 6.58
N ALA A 232 3.14 -8.00 7.78
CA ALA A 232 2.51 -7.58 9.02
C ALA A 232 2.59 -6.05 9.23
N ALA A 233 3.75 -5.46 8.97
CA ALA A 233 3.94 -4.01 9.07
C ALA A 233 3.04 -3.25 8.09
N MET A 234 3.01 -3.64 6.82
CA MET A 234 2.19 -3.00 5.79
C MET A 234 0.68 -3.21 6.02
N ALA A 235 0.26 -4.38 6.54
CA ALA A 235 -1.11 -4.60 6.99
C ALA A 235 -1.51 -3.62 8.11
N GLY A 236 -0.56 -3.26 8.98
CA GLY A 236 -0.76 -2.25 10.02
C GLY A 236 -1.06 -0.87 9.45
N GLU A 237 -0.31 -0.44 8.44
CA GLU A 237 -0.54 0.85 7.78
C GLU A 237 -1.87 0.87 7.04
N MET A 238 -2.21 -0.22 6.36
CA MET A 238 -3.50 -0.39 5.68
C MET A 238 -4.69 -0.28 6.66
N LEU A 239 -4.62 -0.97 7.80
CA LEU A 239 -5.67 -0.93 8.83
C LEU A 239 -5.74 0.43 9.54
N PHE A 240 -4.60 1.11 9.72
CA PHE A 240 -4.57 2.47 10.22
C PHE A 240 -5.36 3.41 9.30
N LEU A 241 -5.12 3.38 8.00
CA LEU A 241 -5.83 4.21 7.02
C LEU A 241 -7.33 3.87 6.96
N ALA A 242 -7.67 2.58 7.04
CA ALA A 242 -9.06 2.13 7.14
C ALA A 242 -9.80 2.78 8.33
N ASN A 243 -9.11 2.92 9.47
CA ASN A 243 -9.67 3.55 10.67
C ASN A 243 -9.68 5.09 10.62
N GLN A 244 -8.94 5.70 9.67
CA GLN A 244 -9.11 7.13 9.35
C GLN A 244 -10.32 7.39 8.45
N GLY A 245 -11.01 6.37 7.96
CA GLY A 245 -12.20 6.51 7.13
C GLY A 245 -11.95 6.40 5.63
N VAL A 246 -10.76 5.96 5.23
CA VAL A 246 -10.48 5.59 3.84
C VAL A 246 -11.33 4.37 3.48
N GLU A 247 -11.99 4.41 2.33
CA GLU A 247 -12.94 3.38 1.90
C GLU A 247 -12.44 2.53 0.73
N PHE A 248 -11.50 3.06 -0.07
CA PHE A 248 -10.80 2.34 -1.10
C PHE A 248 -9.31 2.65 -1.04
N LEU A 249 -8.48 1.61 -1.18
CA LEU A 249 -7.05 1.76 -1.44
C LEU A 249 -6.78 1.49 -2.92
N ARG A 250 -6.25 2.47 -3.63
CA ARG A 250 -5.68 2.22 -4.95
C ARG A 250 -4.29 1.61 -4.73
N MET A 251 -4.20 0.31 -4.98
CA MET A 251 -3.00 -0.50 -4.77
C MET A 251 -2.01 -0.23 -5.89
N ASP A 252 -0.96 0.52 -5.57
CA ASP A 252 0.08 0.93 -6.52
C ASP A 252 1.00 -0.22 -6.89
N ALA A 253 1.44 -0.28 -8.16
CA ALA A 253 2.49 -1.17 -8.65
C ALA A 253 2.30 -2.66 -8.30
N VAL A 254 1.05 -3.16 -8.28
CA VAL A 254 0.70 -4.53 -7.83
C VAL A 254 1.46 -5.65 -8.55
N ALA A 255 1.88 -5.43 -9.80
CA ALA A 255 2.61 -6.43 -10.58
C ALA A 255 4.01 -6.70 -10.04
N PHE A 256 4.61 -5.76 -9.31
CA PHE A 256 6.02 -5.79 -8.93
C PHE A 256 6.29 -6.26 -7.49
N ILE A 257 5.26 -6.52 -6.69
CA ILE A 257 5.39 -6.72 -5.24
C ILE A 257 6.11 -8.01 -4.81
N TRP A 258 6.38 -8.96 -5.72
CA TRP A 258 7.09 -10.19 -5.40
C TRP A 258 8.30 -10.39 -6.28
N LYS A 259 9.44 -10.75 -5.67
CA LYS A 259 10.70 -10.96 -6.38
C LYS A 259 11.11 -12.44 -6.32
N LYS A 260 11.47 -13.01 -7.48
CA LYS A 260 11.95 -14.39 -7.59
C LYS A 260 13.02 -14.48 -8.66
N LEU A 261 14.21 -14.94 -8.28
CA LEU A 261 15.33 -15.12 -9.20
C LEU A 261 14.94 -16.00 -10.40
N GLY A 262 15.42 -15.62 -11.59
CA GLY A 262 15.15 -16.32 -12.84
C GLY A 262 13.75 -16.09 -13.41
N THR A 263 13.02 -15.08 -12.92
CA THR A 263 11.75 -14.62 -13.46
C THR A 263 11.83 -13.14 -13.81
N THR A 264 10.80 -12.60 -14.46
CA THR A 264 10.69 -11.16 -14.73
C THR A 264 10.42 -10.35 -13.46
N CYS A 265 10.08 -10.98 -12.34
CA CYS A 265 9.58 -10.35 -11.10
C CYS A 265 8.34 -9.48 -11.32
N GLU A 266 7.54 -9.78 -12.35
CA GLU A 266 6.29 -9.11 -12.65
C GLU A 266 5.15 -10.13 -12.71
N SER A 267 3.98 -9.77 -12.19
CA SER A 267 2.74 -10.57 -12.22
C SER A 267 2.90 -12.01 -11.73
N LEU A 268 3.76 -12.23 -10.75
CA LEU A 268 4.01 -13.58 -10.22
C LEU A 268 2.81 -14.08 -9.41
N PRO A 269 2.55 -15.41 -9.38
CA PRO A 269 1.46 -15.98 -8.57
C PRO A 269 1.47 -15.55 -7.12
N GLN A 270 2.64 -15.35 -6.52
CA GLN A 270 2.79 -14.87 -5.15
C GLN A 270 2.25 -13.44 -4.95
N ALA A 271 2.29 -12.57 -5.96
CA ALA A 271 1.70 -11.25 -5.89
C ALA A 271 0.17 -11.35 -5.69
N HIS A 272 -0.50 -12.24 -6.41
CA HIS A 272 -1.94 -12.48 -6.24
C HIS A 272 -2.28 -13.09 -4.89
N LEU A 273 -1.47 -14.05 -4.40
CA LEU A 273 -1.65 -14.63 -3.06
C LEU A 273 -1.48 -13.55 -1.97
N LEU A 274 -0.52 -12.64 -2.15
CA LEU A 274 -0.28 -11.54 -1.22
C LEU A 274 -1.47 -10.58 -1.15
N LEU A 275 -2.02 -10.17 -2.31
CA LEU A 275 -3.22 -9.33 -2.38
C LEU A 275 -4.43 -10.00 -1.72
N GLN A 276 -4.62 -11.31 -1.96
CA GLN A 276 -5.67 -12.09 -1.31
C GLN A 276 -5.47 -12.17 0.21
N ALA A 277 -4.21 -12.28 0.68
CA ALA A 277 -3.91 -12.30 2.11
C ALA A 277 -4.21 -10.94 2.76
N PHE A 278 -3.83 -9.81 2.13
CA PHE A 278 -4.22 -8.48 2.59
C PHE A 278 -5.74 -8.32 2.63
N ASN A 279 -6.45 -8.76 1.58
CA ASN A 279 -7.91 -8.73 1.57
C ASN A 279 -8.51 -9.58 2.70
N ALA A 280 -7.95 -10.76 3.00
CA ALA A 280 -8.42 -11.58 4.12
C ALA A 280 -8.26 -10.87 5.47
N VAL A 281 -7.18 -10.09 5.68
CA VAL A 281 -6.99 -9.25 6.87
C VAL A 281 -8.05 -8.16 6.95
N LEU A 282 -8.32 -7.47 5.83
CA LEU A 282 -9.38 -6.44 5.79
C LEU A 282 -10.75 -7.00 6.11
N ARG A 283 -11.09 -8.15 5.53
CA ARG A 283 -12.38 -8.82 5.82
C ARG A 283 -12.57 -9.15 7.31
N MET A 284 -11.48 -9.26 8.09
CA MET A 284 -11.54 -9.49 9.53
C MET A 284 -11.68 -8.20 10.35
N ALA A 285 -11.15 -7.07 9.88
CA ALA A 285 -10.99 -5.87 10.70
C ALA A 285 -11.64 -4.59 10.15
N ALA A 286 -11.83 -4.50 8.83
CA ALA A 286 -12.37 -3.33 8.15
C ALA A 286 -13.05 -3.74 6.82
N PRO A 287 -14.11 -4.59 6.87
CA PRO A 287 -14.68 -5.22 5.68
C PRO A 287 -15.28 -4.24 4.66
N ALA A 288 -15.56 -3.01 5.06
CA ALA A 288 -16.02 -1.97 4.13
C ALA A 288 -14.93 -1.47 3.17
N LEU A 289 -13.64 -1.62 3.51
CA LEU A 289 -12.56 -1.15 2.67
C LEU A 289 -12.33 -2.11 1.50
N LEU A 290 -12.18 -1.55 0.30
CA LEU A 290 -11.92 -2.30 -0.93
C LEU A 290 -10.59 -1.91 -1.56
N PHE A 291 -10.07 -2.81 -2.41
CA PHE A 291 -8.91 -2.54 -3.26
C PHE A 291 -9.33 -2.13 -4.67
N LYS A 292 -8.58 -1.20 -5.23
CA LYS A 292 -8.60 -0.83 -6.65
C LYS A 292 -7.16 -1.00 -7.16
N SER A 293 -6.87 -2.12 -7.81
CA SER A 293 -5.52 -2.43 -8.27
C SER A 293 -5.09 -1.55 -9.44
N GLU A 294 -3.85 -1.05 -9.39
CA GLU A 294 -3.15 -0.55 -10.58
C GLU A 294 -2.53 -1.75 -11.31
N ALA A 295 -3.30 -2.39 -12.16
CA ALA A 295 -2.84 -3.53 -12.94
C ALA A 295 -2.48 -3.06 -14.37
N ILE A 296 -1.30 -2.47 -14.53
CA ILE A 296 -0.73 -2.14 -15.85
C ILE A 296 -0.06 -3.40 -16.40
N VAL A 297 -0.88 -4.33 -16.84
CA VAL A 297 -0.49 -5.67 -17.29
C VAL A 297 -1.19 -6.00 -18.60
N HIS A 298 -0.80 -7.12 -19.23
CA HIS A 298 -1.50 -7.58 -20.43
C HIS A 298 -3.00 -7.82 -20.12
N PRO A 299 -3.93 -7.53 -21.05
CA PRO A 299 -5.38 -7.70 -20.83
C PRO A 299 -5.79 -9.09 -20.32
N ASP A 300 -5.09 -10.14 -20.74
CA ASP A 300 -5.37 -11.52 -20.29
C ASP A 300 -4.99 -11.74 -18.81
N GLU A 301 -4.12 -10.91 -18.25
CA GLU A 301 -3.68 -11.00 -16.85
C GLU A 301 -4.54 -10.14 -15.91
N VAL A 302 -5.19 -9.10 -16.43
CA VAL A 302 -5.94 -8.11 -15.63
C VAL A 302 -7.04 -8.75 -14.78
N VAL A 303 -7.63 -9.85 -15.27
CA VAL A 303 -8.70 -10.58 -14.56
C VAL A 303 -8.23 -11.32 -13.30
N THR A 304 -6.92 -11.39 -13.09
CA THR A 304 -6.33 -12.05 -11.91
C THR A 304 -6.09 -11.08 -10.76
N TYR A 305 -6.23 -9.77 -10.99
CA TYR A 305 -6.11 -8.68 -10.03
C TYR A 305 -7.49 -8.17 -9.63
#